data_21ee26807c60bed0bd4d4e4b18d37cd1
#
_entry.id   21ee26807c60bed0bd4d4e4b18d37cd1
#
_cell.length_a   1.000
_cell.length_b   1.000
_cell.length_c   1.000
_cell.angle_alpha   90.00
_cell.angle_beta   90.00
_cell.angle_gamma   90.00
#
_symmetry.space_group_name_H-M   'P 1'
#
loop_
_entity.id
_entity.type
_entity.pdbx_description
1 polymer ?
#
loop_
_entity_poly.entity_id
_entity_poly.type
_entity_poly.pdbx_seq_one_letter_code
_entity_poly.pdbx_strand_id
1 'polypeptide(L)'
;MKGIVLAGGSGTRLYPITKGVSKQLLPIYDKPMVYYPISALMLAGIRDILIISTPYDLPGFKRLLGDGSDYGVHLEYAEQPSPDGLAQAFIIGEKFIGNDSACLVLGDNIFYGAGFTKLLRNAVNDADNNGKATVFGYWVSDPERYGVAEFDREGNCLSIEEKPKEPKSNYAVVGLYFYPNKVVEVAKNIKPSARGELEITTVNQEFLSDGELKVQVFGRGFAWLDTGTHDSLAEASTFVEVIEKRQGLKVACLEGIAYRNGWISEERMREIAKPMLKNQYGQYLLKVIDEMKEEINSGTFRE
;
A
#
# COMPACT_ATOMS: atom_id res chain seq x y z
N MET A 1 -12.87 6.70 5.19
CA MET A 1 -12.08 6.20 4.02
C MET A 1 -12.02 4.68 4.02
N LYS A 2 -12.09 4.04 2.87
CA LYS A 2 -11.92 2.59 2.63
C LYS A 2 -10.58 2.32 1.94
N GLY A 3 -9.93 1.21 2.28
CA GLY A 3 -8.68 0.79 1.66
C GLY A 3 -8.88 -0.32 0.64
N ILE A 4 -8.13 -0.30 -0.45
CA ILE A 4 -8.09 -1.37 -1.45
C ILE A 4 -6.63 -1.79 -1.64
N VAL A 5 -6.35 -3.07 -1.49
CA VAL A 5 -5.09 -3.68 -1.90
C VAL A 5 -5.33 -4.43 -3.20
N LEU A 6 -4.73 -3.96 -4.29
CA LEU A 6 -4.81 -4.65 -5.56
C LEU A 6 -3.65 -5.64 -5.68
N ALA A 7 -3.96 -6.90 -5.45
CA ALA A 7 -3.02 -8.02 -5.43
C ALA A 7 -3.30 -9.01 -6.58
N GLY A 8 -3.63 -8.47 -7.75
CA GLY A 8 -3.86 -9.22 -8.98
C GLY A 8 -2.62 -9.34 -9.86
N GLY A 9 -2.85 -9.83 -11.07
CA GLY A 9 -1.82 -9.98 -12.10
C GLY A 9 -1.21 -11.38 -12.18
N SER A 10 -0.71 -11.72 -13.37
CA SER A 10 -0.21 -13.08 -13.68
C SER A 10 1.18 -13.39 -13.10
N GLY A 11 1.91 -12.39 -12.63
CA GLY A 11 3.27 -12.56 -12.09
C GLY A 11 4.30 -13.16 -13.04
N THR A 12 4.05 -13.16 -14.34
CA THR A 12 4.87 -13.88 -15.34
C THR A 12 6.34 -13.47 -15.37
N ARG A 13 6.64 -12.23 -15.01
CA ARG A 13 8.02 -11.73 -14.92
C ARG A 13 8.86 -12.43 -13.84
N LEU A 14 8.21 -13.08 -12.86
CA LEU A 14 8.84 -13.86 -11.79
C LEU A 14 8.75 -15.37 -11.97
N TYR A 15 8.38 -15.85 -13.18
CA TYR A 15 8.43 -17.28 -13.44
C TYR A 15 9.87 -17.82 -13.31
N PRO A 16 10.05 -19.05 -12.75
CA PRO A 16 9.02 -20.01 -12.37
C PRO A 16 8.43 -19.84 -10.97
N ILE A 17 8.91 -18.91 -10.13
CA ILE A 17 8.53 -18.78 -8.71
C ILE A 17 7.01 -18.59 -8.55
N THR A 18 6.40 -17.79 -9.41
CA THR A 18 4.96 -17.44 -9.35
C THR A 18 4.05 -18.38 -10.14
N LYS A 19 4.54 -19.56 -10.59
CA LYS A 19 3.67 -20.55 -11.26
C LYS A 19 2.65 -21.20 -10.34
N GLY A 20 2.97 -21.32 -9.06
CA GLY A 20 2.12 -22.00 -8.08
C GLY A 20 1.64 -21.10 -6.92
N VAL A 21 2.02 -19.84 -6.92
CA VAL A 21 1.67 -18.90 -5.84
C VAL A 21 1.61 -17.47 -6.37
N SER A 22 0.66 -16.68 -5.86
CA SER A 22 0.62 -15.26 -6.13
C SER A 22 1.92 -14.57 -5.73
N LYS A 23 2.38 -13.62 -6.55
CA LYS A 23 3.54 -12.78 -6.26
C LYS A 23 3.46 -12.15 -4.87
N GLN A 24 2.31 -11.62 -4.49
CA GLN A 24 2.10 -10.90 -3.24
C GLN A 24 2.05 -11.81 -2.00
N LEU A 25 2.04 -13.13 -2.20
CA LEU A 25 2.20 -14.13 -1.14
C LEU A 25 3.65 -14.60 -0.97
N LEU A 26 4.57 -14.19 -1.86
CA LEU A 26 6.00 -14.48 -1.69
C LEU A 26 6.55 -13.78 -0.47
N PRO A 27 7.55 -14.38 0.21
CA PRO A 27 8.17 -13.76 1.36
C PRO A 27 9.05 -12.56 0.95
N ILE A 28 8.95 -11.48 1.71
CA ILE A 28 9.92 -10.40 1.75
C ILE A 28 10.54 -10.46 3.14
N TYR A 29 11.72 -11.04 3.24
CA TYR A 29 12.45 -11.37 4.45
C TYR A 29 11.64 -12.32 5.36
N ASP A 30 10.93 -11.83 6.37
CA ASP A 30 10.30 -12.64 7.42
C ASP A 30 8.76 -12.69 7.36
N LYS A 31 8.14 -12.05 6.36
CA LYS A 31 6.68 -12.02 6.20
C LYS A 31 6.24 -11.95 4.74
N PRO A 32 4.97 -12.30 4.42
CA PRO A 32 4.46 -12.19 3.06
C PRO A 32 4.44 -10.75 2.55
N MET A 33 4.72 -10.58 1.26
CA MET A 33 4.78 -9.25 0.61
C MET A 33 3.52 -8.40 0.85
N VAL A 34 2.34 -9.00 0.85
CA VAL A 34 1.06 -8.28 1.04
C VAL A 34 0.94 -7.56 2.39
N TYR A 35 1.76 -7.93 3.40
CA TYR A 35 1.78 -7.24 4.69
C TYR A 35 2.23 -5.79 4.54
N TYR A 36 3.14 -5.49 3.61
CA TYR A 36 3.68 -4.14 3.42
C TYR A 36 2.62 -3.14 2.93
N PRO A 37 1.85 -3.41 1.85
CA PRO A 37 0.78 -2.50 1.45
C PRO A 37 -0.36 -2.45 2.48
N ILE A 38 -0.72 -3.56 3.15
CA ILE A 38 -1.70 -3.52 4.24
C ILE A 38 -1.21 -2.61 5.36
N SER A 39 0.07 -2.67 5.74
CA SER A 39 0.63 -1.81 6.77
C SER A 39 0.53 -0.32 6.43
N ALA A 40 0.69 0.05 5.15
CA ALA A 40 0.51 1.43 4.71
C ALA A 40 -0.93 1.93 4.94
N LEU A 41 -1.94 1.09 4.63
CA LEU A 41 -3.34 1.41 4.93
C LEU A 41 -3.59 1.54 6.44
N MET A 42 -3.05 0.63 7.24
CA MET A 42 -3.19 0.67 8.71
C MET A 42 -2.51 1.91 9.32
N LEU A 43 -1.34 2.31 8.84
CA LEU A 43 -0.64 3.53 9.24
C LEU A 43 -1.42 4.80 8.84
N ALA A 44 -2.16 4.75 7.75
CA ALA A 44 -3.10 5.81 7.36
C ALA A 44 -4.34 5.88 8.28
N GLY A 45 -4.54 4.90 9.15
CA GLY A 45 -5.70 4.79 10.04
C GLY A 45 -6.89 4.06 9.39
N ILE A 46 -6.70 3.42 8.25
CA ILE A 46 -7.76 2.71 7.50
C ILE A 46 -7.91 1.30 8.08
N ARG A 47 -9.14 0.94 8.45
CA ARG A 47 -9.46 -0.35 9.06
C ARG A 47 -10.37 -1.24 8.21
N ASP A 48 -11.14 -0.67 7.30
CA ASP A 48 -11.94 -1.43 6.34
C ASP A 48 -11.12 -1.57 5.04
N ILE A 49 -10.73 -2.79 4.70
CA ILE A 49 -9.79 -3.07 3.61
C ILE A 49 -10.35 -4.17 2.70
N LEU A 50 -10.38 -3.90 1.41
CA LEU A 50 -10.73 -4.85 0.36
C LEU A 50 -9.47 -5.40 -0.30
N ILE A 51 -9.29 -6.70 -0.28
CA ILE A 51 -8.24 -7.39 -1.02
C ILE A 51 -8.80 -7.85 -2.36
N ILE A 52 -8.29 -7.32 -3.46
CA ILE A 52 -8.66 -7.71 -4.82
C ILE A 52 -7.57 -8.57 -5.41
N SER A 53 -7.90 -9.77 -5.85
CA SER A 53 -6.94 -10.69 -6.47
C SER A 53 -7.60 -11.53 -7.56
N THR A 54 -6.80 -12.35 -8.26
CA THR A 54 -7.34 -13.30 -9.23
C THR A 54 -8.22 -14.35 -8.53
N PRO A 55 -9.21 -14.96 -9.23
CA PRO A 55 -10.01 -16.06 -8.65
C PRO A 55 -9.14 -17.24 -8.19
N TYR A 56 -8.02 -17.49 -8.86
CA TYR A 56 -7.09 -18.57 -8.50
C TYR A 56 -6.33 -18.30 -7.20
N ASP A 57 -5.85 -17.07 -6.98
CA ASP A 57 -5.00 -16.70 -5.86
C ASP A 57 -5.78 -16.28 -4.61
N LEU A 58 -7.00 -15.77 -4.77
CA LEU A 58 -7.81 -15.21 -3.68
C LEU A 58 -7.98 -16.15 -2.48
N PRO A 59 -8.16 -17.49 -2.65
CA PRO A 59 -8.19 -18.41 -1.53
C PRO A 59 -6.92 -18.41 -0.68
N GLY A 60 -5.75 -18.13 -1.28
CA GLY A 60 -4.47 -18.00 -0.57
C GLY A 60 -4.47 -16.81 0.38
N PHE A 61 -4.93 -15.66 -0.07
CA PHE A 61 -5.08 -14.47 0.77
C PHE A 61 -6.07 -14.68 1.90
N LYS A 62 -7.23 -15.29 1.64
CA LYS A 62 -8.23 -15.62 2.67
C LYS A 62 -7.65 -16.55 3.75
N ARG A 63 -6.85 -17.55 3.38
CA ARG A 63 -6.18 -18.45 4.35
C ARG A 63 -5.13 -17.72 5.18
N LEU A 64 -4.37 -16.79 4.57
CA LEU A 64 -3.31 -16.05 5.24
C LEU A 64 -3.86 -15.00 6.21
N LEU A 65 -4.83 -14.23 5.78
CA LEU A 65 -5.24 -12.98 6.45
C LEU A 65 -6.55 -13.11 7.24
N GLY A 66 -7.33 -14.17 7.00
CA GLY A 66 -8.62 -14.38 7.66
C GLY A 66 -9.61 -13.26 7.38
N ASP A 67 -10.33 -12.83 8.39
CA ASP A 67 -11.26 -11.70 8.37
C ASP A 67 -10.63 -10.37 8.81
N GLY A 68 -9.31 -10.38 9.15
CA GLY A 68 -8.57 -9.23 9.62
C GLY A 68 -8.64 -8.97 11.12
N SER A 69 -9.42 -9.75 11.87
CA SER A 69 -9.60 -9.53 13.31
C SER A 69 -8.29 -9.63 14.10
N ASP A 70 -7.32 -10.44 13.65
CA ASP A 70 -5.99 -10.56 14.25
C ASP A 70 -5.16 -9.28 14.12
N TYR A 71 -5.50 -8.43 13.17
CA TYR A 71 -4.86 -7.14 12.92
C TYR A 71 -5.73 -5.95 13.32
N GLY A 72 -6.86 -6.19 13.99
CA GLY A 72 -7.81 -5.15 14.38
C GLY A 72 -8.44 -4.39 13.21
N VAL A 73 -8.49 -5.00 12.04
CA VAL A 73 -9.10 -4.48 10.82
C VAL A 73 -10.21 -5.42 10.33
N HIS A 74 -11.02 -4.96 9.40
CA HIS A 74 -12.02 -5.76 8.71
C HIS A 74 -11.58 -5.97 7.26
N LEU A 75 -11.43 -7.23 6.86
CA LEU A 75 -11.01 -7.61 5.51
C LEU A 75 -12.17 -8.17 4.72
N GLU A 76 -12.41 -7.59 3.56
CA GLU A 76 -13.24 -8.16 2.50
C GLU A 76 -12.40 -8.59 1.31
N TYR A 77 -12.97 -9.43 0.46
CA TYR A 77 -12.25 -10.06 -0.65
C TYR A 77 -13.09 -10.02 -1.92
N ALA A 78 -12.49 -9.57 -3.01
CA ALA A 78 -13.14 -9.55 -4.32
C ALA A 78 -12.23 -10.13 -5.42
N GLU A 79 -12.84 -10.65 -6.45
CA GLU A 79 -12.15 -11.22 -7.60
C GLU A 79 -11.96 -10.17 -8.70
N GLN A 80 -10.76 -10.14 -9.28
CA GLN A 80 -10.48 -9.50 -10.56
C GLN A 80 -10.24 -10.59 -11.58
N PRO A 81 -11.22 -10.94 -12.41
CA PRO A 81 -11.11 -12.07 -13.35
C PRO A 81 -10.08 -11.85 -14.46
N SER A 82 -9.88 -10.61 -14.87
CA SER A 82 -8.91 -10.19 -15.90
C SER A 82 -8.18 -8.91 -15.47
N PRO A 83 -6.90 -8.75 -15.90
CA PRO A 83 -6.09 -7.59 -15.53
C PRO A 83 -6.41 -6.37 -16.41
N ASP A 84 -7.65 -5.87 -16.33
CA ASP A 84 -8.15 -4.80 -17.21
C ASP A 84 -7.70 -3.39 -16.76
N GLY A 85 -6.70 -3.30 -15.91
CA GLY A 85 -6.10 -2.05 -15.45
C GLY A 85 -6.33 -1.77 -13.96
N LEU A 86 -5.56 -0.82 -13.41
CA LEU A 86 -5.59 -0.50 -11.98
C LEU A 86 -6.90 0.18 -11.56
N ALA A 87 -7.47 1.02 -12.43
CA ALA A 87 -8.70 1.74 -12.12
C ALA A 87 -9.93 0.82 -11.99
N GLN A 88 -9.88 -0.40 -12.54
CA GLN A 88 -10.93 -1.41 -12.37
C GLN A 88 -11.18 -1.74 -10.88
N ALA A 89 -10.17 -1.55 -10.01
CA ALA A 89 -10.29 -1.78 -8.58
C ALA A 89 -11.43 -0.97 -7.95
N PHE A 90 -11.68 0.27 -8.40
CA PHE A 90 -12.77 1.11 -7.89
C PHE A 90 -14.13 0.64 -8.38
N ILE A 91 -14.21 0.07 -9.58
CA ILE A 91 -15.45 -0.51 -10.14
C ILE A 91 -15.81 -1.79 -9.39
N ILE A 92 -14.83 -2.68 -9.18
CA ILE A 92 -15.00 -3.92 -8.40
C ILE A 92 -15.36 -3.58 -6.95
N GLY A 93 -14.70 -2.60 -6.38
CA GLY A 93 -14.86 -2.17 -4.99
C GLY A 93 -16.05 -1.23 -4.74
N GLU A 94 -16.85 -0.86 -5.74
CA GLU A 94 -17.91 0.16 -5.61
C GLU A 94 -18.83 -0.06 -4.41
N LYS A 95 -19.35 -1.27 -4.22
CA LYS A 95 -20.25 -1.59 -3.10
C LYS A 95 -19.54 -1.49 -1.75
N PHE A 96 -18.27 -1.90 -1.69
CA PHE A 96 -17.43 -1.82 -0.49
C PHE A 96 -17.09 -0.37 -0.15
N ILE A 97 -16.74 0.44 -1.14
CA ILE A 97 -16.44 1.87 -0.98
C ILE A 97 -17.69 2.60 -0.49
N GLY A 98 -18.86 2.33 -1.09
CA GLY A 98 -20.10 3.03 -0.77
C GLY A 98 -19.96 4.54 -0.98
N ASN A 99 -20.21 5.32 0.08
CA ASN A 99 -20.10 6.78 0.06
C ASN A 99 -18.78 7.31 0.62
N ASP A 100 -17.85 6.43 0.97
CA ASP A 100 -16.56 6.80 1.55
C ASP A 100 -15.55 7.20 0.46
N SER A 101 -14.52 7.95 0.83
CA SER A 101 -13.30 8.09 0.05
C SER A 101 -12.54 6.77 -0.01
N ALA A 102 -11.64 6.63 -0.98
CA ALA A 102 -10.90 5.40 -1.22
C ALA A 102 -9.39 5.62 -1.28
N CYS A 103 -8.64 4.70 -0.67
CA CYS A 103 -7.20 4.55 -0.87
C CYS A 103 -6.94 3.26 -1.64
N LEU A 104 -6.20 3.35 -2.75
CA LEU A 104 -5.70 2.20 -3.50
C LEU A 104 -4.20 2.05 -3.28
N VAL A 105 -3.76 0.87 -2.89
CA VAL A 105 -2.34 0.51 -2.83
C VAL A 105 -2.07 -0.75 -3.65
N LEU A 106 -0.98 -0.75 -4.40
CA LEU A 106 -0.56 -1.92 -5.16
C LEU A 106 0.07 -2.96 -4.23
N GLY A 107 -0.36 -4.20 -4.37
CA GLY A 107 -0.02 -5.31 -3.49
C GLY A 107 1.46 -5.72 -3.48
N ASP A 108 2.26 -5.16 -4.37
CA ASP A 108 3.68 -5.44 -4.55
C ASP A 108 4.60 -4.24 -4.24
N ASN A 109 4.05 -3.16 -3.70
CA ASN A 109 4.81 -1.97 -3.34
C ASN A 109 5.18 -1.99 -1.85
N ILE A 110 6.42 -1.66 -1.57
CA ILE A 110 6.98 -1.55 -0.22
C ILE A 110 7.41 -0.10 0.00
N PHE A 111 6.97 0.47 1.11
CA PHE A 111 7.31 1.84 1.50
C PHE A 111 7.99 1.83 2.86
N TYR A 112 9.08 2.59 2.98
CA TYR A 112 9.77 2.78 4.26
C TYR A 112 10.40 4.18 4.32
N GLY A 113 10.18 4.88 5.43
CA GLY A 113 10.79 6.20 5.65
C GLY A 113 10.19 6.93 6.84
N ALA A 114 10.98 7.82 7.42
CA ALA A 114 10.54 8.65 8.54
C ALA A 114 9.40 9.60 8.13
N GLY A 115 8.41 9.77 9.00
CA GLY A 115 7.26 10.64 8.74
C GLY A 115 6.22 10.07 7.77
N PHE A 116 6.33 8.78 7.40
CA PHE A 116 5.38 8.13 6.47
C PHE A 116 3.94 8.24 6.95
N THR A 117 3.67 7.93 8.21
CA THR A 117 2.34 8.04 8.82
C THR A 117 1.73 9.46 8.67
N LYS A 118 2.55 10.51 8.83
CA LYS A 118 2.10 11.89 8.67
C LYS A 118 1.68 12.19 7.22
N LEU A 119 2.48 11.75 6.25
CA LEU A 119 2.16 11.91 4.82
C LEU A 119 0.86 11.19 4.46
N LEU A 120 0.67 9.96 4.94
CA LEU A 120 -0.55 9.20 4.72
C LEU A 120 -1.79 9.89 5.31
N ARG A 121 -1.71 10.37 6.55
CA ARG A 121 -2.81 11.09 7.21
C ARG A 121 -3.15 12.40 6.53
N ASN A 122 -2.16 13.11 5.98
CA ASN A 122 -2.42 14.29 5.17
C ASN A 122 -3.22 13.94 3.91
N ALA A 123 -2.86 12.84 3.23
CA ALA A 123 -3.58 12.38 2.03
C ALA A 123 -5.02 11.94 2.36
N VAL A 124 -5.23 11.27 3.51
CA VAL A 124 -6.58 10.96 4.02
C VAL A 124 -7.38 12.25 4.23
N ASN A 125 -6.80 13.25 4.90
CA ASN A 125 -7.46 14.52 5.13
C ASN A 125 -7.78 15.29 3.82
N ASP A 126 -6.88 15.25 2.85
CA ASP A 126 -7.10 15.86 1.53
C ASP A 126 -8.30 15.22 0.82
N ALA A 127 -8.41 13.90 0.86
CA ALA A 127 -9.52 13.18 0.23
C ALA A 127 -10.85 13.33 1.00
N ASP A 128 -10.83 13.19 2.33
CA ASP A 128 -12.05 13.17 3.14
C ASP A 128 -12.66 14.57 3.34
N ASN A 129 -11.81 15.58 3.50
CA ASN A 129 -12.26 16.91 3.93
C ASN A 129 -12.06 18.01 2.87
N ASN A 130 -11.09 17.84 1.96
CA ASN A 130 -10.75 18.88 0.98
C ASN A 130 -11.19 18.54 -0.45
N GLY A 131 -11.75 17.34 -0.68
CA GLY A 131 -12.15 16.88 -2.01
C GLY A 131 -10.99 16.75 -3.01
N LYS A 132 -9.74 16.55 -2.51
CA LYS A 132 -8.54 16.47 -3.32
C LYS A 132 -8.02 15.05 -3.40
N ALA A 133 -7.70 14.58 -4.61
CA ALA A 133 -6.90 13.38 -4.79
C ALA A 133 -5.44 13.65 -4.46
N THR A 134 -4.75 12.64 -3.91
CA THR A 134 -3.31 12.71 -3.62
C THR A 134 -2.59 11.50 -4.21
N VAL A 135 -1.54 11.78 -4.97
CA VAL A 135 -0.56 10.81 -5.44
C VAL A 135 0.81 11.09 -4.82
N PHE A 136 1.69 10.10 -4.81
CA PHE A 136 3.02 10.26 -4.23
C PHE A 136 4.09 10.18 -5.31
N GLY A 137 4.97 11.19 -5.33
CA GLY A 137 6.12 11.28 -6.22
C GLY A 137 7.39 10.79 -5.54
N TYR A 138 8.11 9.88 -6.19
CA TYR A 138 9.41 9.38 -5.77
C TYR A 138 10.46 9.63 -6.84
N TRP A 139 11.61 10.20 -6.46
CA TRP A 139 12.68 10.51 -7.40
C TRP A 139 13.38 9.25 -7.89
N VAL A 140 13.39 9.05 -9.21
CA VAL A 140 14.04 7.91 -9.88
C VAL A 140 14.98 8.37 -10.97
N SER A 141 15.92 7.52 -11.35
CA SER A 141 16.88 7.78 -12.46
C SER A 141 16.33 7.42 -13.84
N ASP A 142 15.25 6.60 -13.89
CA ASP A 142 14.64 6.01 -15.09
C ASP A 142 13.12 6.28 -15.12
N PRO A 143 12.68 7.57 -15.10
CA PRO A 143 11.28 7.94 -14.95
C PRO A 143 10.39 7.46 -16.10
N GLU A 144 10.91 7.23 -17.30
CA GLU A 144 10.18 6.76 -18.48
C GLU A 144 9.51 5.39 -18.29
N ARG A 145 9.86 4.66 -17.23
CA ARG A 145 9.25 3.37 -16.91
C ARG A 145 7.93 3.47 -16.16
N TYR A 146 7.60 4.65 -15.64
CA TYR A 146 6.52 4.89 -14.67
C TYR A 146 5.55 5.98 -15.16
N GLY A 147 4.45 6.15 -14.48
CA GLY A 147 3.71 7.40 -14.53
C GLY A 147 4.58 8.51 -13.94
N VAL A 148 4.69 9.65 -14.61
CA VAL A 148 5.54 10.77 -14.20
C VAL A 148 4.69 11.99 -13.89
N ALA A 149 4.91 12.61 -12.73
CA ALA A 149 4.22 13.81 -12.31
C ALA A 149 5.17 15.03 -12.32
N GLU A 150 4.68 16.15 -12.84
CA GLU A 150 5.24 17.48 -12.68
C GLU A 150 4.36 18.26 -11.70
N PHE A 151 4.93 19.06 -10.81
CA PHE A 151 4.21 19.79 -9.77
C PHE A 151 4.92 21.08 -9.37
N ASP A 152 4.19 22.02 -8.80
CA ASP A 152 4.72 23.26 -8.25
C ASP A 152 5.29 23.09 -6.83
N ARG A 153 5.77 24.20 -6.23
CA ARG A 153 6.33 24.18 -4.86
C ARG A 153 5.29 23.91 -3.78
N GLU A 154 4.04 24.18 -4.06
CA GLU A 154 2.89 23.95 -3.19
C GLU A 154 2.36 22.51 -3.29
N GLY A 155 2.91 21.70 -4.22
CA GLY A 155 2.50 20.32 -4.47
C GLY A 155 1.28 20.18 -5.36
N ASN A 156 0.83 21.26 -6.05
CA ASN A 156 -0.22 21.15 -7.05
C ASN A 156 0.36 20.46 -8.29
N CYS A 157 -0.33 19.43 -8.78
CA CYS A 157 0.08 18.74 -10.00
C CYS A 157 -0.10 19.65 -11.21
N LEU A 158 0.92 19.74 -12.04
CA LEU A 158 0.91 20.52 -13.30
C LEU A 158 0.70 19.61 -14.51
N SER A 159 1.30 18.44 -14.49
CA SER A 159 1.10 17.41 -15.52
C SER A 159 1.34 16.02 -14.95
N ILE A 160 0.67 15.01 -15.53
CA ILE A 160 0.87 13.61 -15.23
C ILE A 160 0.76 12.79 -16.51
N GLU A 161 1.78 11.96 -16.80
CA GLU A 161 1.86 11.22 -18.06
C GLU A 161 2.30 9.78 -17.77
N GLU A 162 1.64 8.80 -18.42
CA GLU A 162 2.00 7.38 -18.30
C GLU A 162 3.16 7.06 -19.24
N LYS A 163 4.29 6.60 -18.69
CA LYS A 163 5.48 6.15 -19.41
C LYS A 163 5.89 7.08 -20.56
N PRO A 164 6.11 8.37 -20.27
CA PRO A 164 6.44 9.34 -21.31
C PRO A 164 7.81 9.01 -21.94
N LYS A 165 7.93 9.21 -23.25
CA LYS A 165 9.21 9.06 -23.96
C LYS A 165 10.21 10.16 -23.57
N GLU A 166 9.68 11.34 -23.25
CA GLU A 166 10.46 12.51 -22.79
C GLU A 166 9.85 12.99 -21.46
N PRO A 167 10.30 12.43 -20.31
CA PRO A 167 9.76 12.79 -19.01
C PRO A 167 10.01 14.25 -18.65
N LYS A 168 8.99 14.96 -18.17
CA LYS A 168 9.09 16.34 -17.72
C LYS A 168 9.72 16.49 -16.34
N SER A 169 9.79 15.42 -15.58
CA SER A 169 10.41 15.35 -14.27
C SER A 169 10.98 13.96 -14.00
N ASN A 170 11.75 13.83 -12.92
CA ASN A 170 12.22 12.53 -12.42
C ASN A 170 11.30 11.93 -11.34
N TYR A 171 10.11 12.49 -11.11
CA TYR A 171 9.23 11.99 -10.06
C TYR A 171 8.26 10.95 -10.61
N ALA A 172 8.58 9.68 -10.36
CA ALA A 172 7.69 8.56 -10.61
C ALA A 172 6.50 8.59 -9.65
N VAL A 173 5.30 8.36 -10.14
CA VAL A 173 4.11 8.16 -9.32
C VAL A 173 4.11 6.73 -8.81
N VAL A 174 4.18 6.57 -7.50
CA VAL A 174 4.23 5.25 -6.87
C VAL A 174 2.84 4.63 -6.75
N GLY A 175 2.77 3.32 -6.48
CA GLY A 175 1.52 2.56 -6.39
C GLY A 175 0.72 2.79 -5.10
N LEU A 176 0.49 4.06 -4.74
CA LEU A 176 -0.28 4.46 -3.56
C LEU A 176 -1.09 5.73 -3.90
N TYR A 177 -2.41 5.65 -3.82
CA TYR A 177 -3.32 6.66 -4.32
C TYR A 177 -4.45 6.90 -3.33
N PHE A 178 -4.78 8.17 -3.07
CA PHE A 178 -5.88 8.58 -2.21
C PHE A 178 -6.86 9.43 -3.02
N TYR A 179 -8.15 9.08 -2.94
CA TYR A 179 -9.17 9.75 -3.74
C TYR A 179 -10.43 10.04 -2.92
N PRO A 180 -11.11 11.17 -3.19
CA PRO A 180 -12.50 11.36 -2.78
C PRO A 180 -13.41 10.30 -3.40
N ASN A 181 -14.62 10.11 -2.88
CA ASN A 181 -15.61 9.14 -3.38
C ASN A 181 -15.88 9.24 -4.89
N LYS A 182 -15.78 10.44 -5.48
CA LYS A 182 -15.90 10.71 -6.91
C LYS A 182 -15.08 9.75 -7.80
N VAL A 183 -14.01 9.14 -7.27
CA VAL A 183 -13.15 8.20 -8.02
C VAL A 183 -13.93 7.03 -8.63
N VAL A 184 -15.00 6.59 -7.99
CA VAL A 184 -15.84 5.47 -8.48
C VAL A 184 -16.48 5.85 -9.82
N GLU A 185 -17.09 7.05 -9.90
CA GLU A 185 -17.69 7.55 -11.12
C GLU A 185 -16.66 7.88 -12.20
N VAL A 186 -15.51 8.43 -11.81
CA VAL A 186 -14.40 8.68 -12.73
C VAL A 186 -13.94 7.35 -13.35
N ALA A 187 -13.69 6.31 -12.53
CA ALA A 187 -13.23 5.00 -13.00
C ALA A 187 -14.22 4.32 -13.96
N LYS A 188 -15.52 4.54 -13.80
CA LYS A 188 -16.56 4.01 -14.70
C LYS A 188 -16.58 4.72 -16.05
N ASN A 189 -16.18 5.97 -16.11
CA ASN A 189 -16.31 6.82 -17.30
C ASN A 189 -15.04 6.92 -18.14
N ILE A 190 -13.85 6.57 -17.61
CA ILE A 190 -12.63 6.52 -18.40
C ILE A 190 -12.68 5.42 -19.46
N LYS A 191 -11.97 5.65 -20.57
CA LYS A 191 -11.86 4.69 -21.66
C LYS A 191 -10.56 3.86 -21.51
N PRO A 192 -10.59 2.58 -21.91
CA PRO A 192 -9.37 1.80 -21.98
C PRO A 192 -8.30 2.46 -22.85
N SER A 193 -7.05 2.38 -22.44
CA SER A 193 -5.90 2.84 -23.21
C SER A 193 -5.67 1.98 -24.47
N ALA A 194 -4.68 2.34 -25.29
CA ALA A 194 -4.25 1.52 -26.44
C ALA A 194 -3.82 0.09 -26.05
N ARG A 195 -3.53 -0.15 -24.76
CA ARG A 195 -3.23 -1.48 -24.20
C ARG A 195 -4.48 -2.25 -23.77
N GLY A 196 -5.66 -1.65 -23.86
CA GLY A 196 -6.93 -2.22 -23.40
C GLY A 196 -7.14 -2.10 -21.88
N GLU A 197 -6.31 -1.32 -21.16
CA GLU A 197 -6.34 -1.19 -19.73
C GLU A 197 -7.02 0.12 -19.28
N LEU A 198 -7.79 0.06 -18.19
CA LEU A 198 -8.29 1.23 -17.47
C LEU A 198 -7.16 1.79 -16.60
N GLU A 199 -6.45 2.78 -17.17
CA GLU A 199 -5.23 3.30 -16.57
C GLU A 199 -5.51 4.19 -15.36
N ILE A 200 -4.74 4.01 -14.30
CA ILE A 200 -4.82 4.88 -13.12
C ILE A 200 -4.36 6.32 -13.46
N THR A 201 -3.43 6.45 -14.42
CA THR A 201 -2.97 7.76 -14.89
C THR A 201 -4.10 8.54 -15.54
N THR A 202 -5.03 7.88 -16.26
CA THR A 202 -6.22 8.54 -16.82
C THR A 202 -7.14 9.04 -15.70
N VAL A 203 -7.34 8.25 -14.63
CA VAL A 203 -8.08 8.72 -13.44
C VAL A 203 -7.42 9.96 -12.85
N ASN A 204 -6.11 9.96 -12.69
CA ASN A 204 -5.36 11.10 -12.18
C ASN A 204 -5.50 12.33 -13.08
N GLN A 205 -5.53 12.16 -14.41
CA GLN A 205 -5.73 13.25 -15.38
C GLN A 205 -7.11 13.90 -15.25
N GLU A 206 -8.16 13.14 -14.95
CA GLU A 206 -9.49 13.70 -14.67
C GLU A 206 -9.47 14.58 -13.40
N PHE A 207 -8.87 14.11 -12.31
CA PHE A 207 -8.68 14.93 -11.10
C PHE A 207 -7.78 16.15 -11.35
N LEU A 208 -6.77 16.02 -12.21
CA LEU A 208 -5.91 17.13 -12.60
C LEU A 208 -6.70 18.19 -13.38
N SER A 209 -7.56 17.78 -14.33
CA SER A 209 -8.37 18.71 -15.14
C SER A 209 -9.33 19.53 -14.30
N ASP A 210 -9.80 18.97 -13.19
CA ASP A 210 -10.67 19.64 -12.22
C ASP A 210 -9.89 20.49 -11.19
N GLY A 211 -8.56 20.51 -11.25
CA GLY A 211 -7.71 21.18 -10.26
C GLY A 211 -7.74 20.53 -8.88
N GLU A 212 -8.04 19.21 -8.82
CA GLU A 212 -8.24 18.44 -7.60
C GLU A 212 -7.14 17.38 -7.37
N LEU A 213 -6.01 17.45 -8.07
CA LEU A 213 -4.90 16.52 -7.91
C LEU A 213 -3.72 17.17 -7.20
N LYS A 214 -3.26 16.56 -6.11
CA LYS A 214 -2.05 16.92 -5.38
C LYS A 214 -0.97 15.87 -5.51
N VAL A 215 0.28 16.32 -5.45
CA VAL A 215 1.47 15.45 -5.35
C VAL A 215 2.14 15.67 -4.01
N GLN A 216 2.27 14.61 -3.20
CA GLN A 216 3.15 14.60 -2.04
C GLN A 216 4.45 13.90 -2.42
N VAL A 217 5.58 14.42 -1.96
CA VAL A 217 6.90 13.91 -2.35
C VAL A 217 7.47 13.07 -1.23
N PHE A 218 7.90 11.87 -1.57
CA PHE A 218 8.80 11.09 -0.73
C PHE A 218 10.21 11.64 -0.84
N GLY A 219 10.64 12.32 0.24
CA GLY A 219 11.94 12.98 0.30
C GLY A 219 13.12 12.01 0.43
N ARG A 220 14.32 12.56 0.56
CA ARG A 220 15.54 11.76 0.83
C ARG A 220 15.36 10.98 2.14
N GLY A 221 15.78 9.72 2.13
CA GLY A 221 15.61 8.81 3.27
C GLY A 221 14.35 7.95 3.19
N PHE A 222 13.46 8.18 2.21
CA PHE A 222 12.43 7.22 1.84
C PHE A 222 12.99 6.14 0.92
N ALA A 223 12.50 4.92 1.10
CA ALA A 223 12.63 3.83 0.16
C ALA A 223 11.25 3.45 -0.38
N TRP A 224 11.14 3.42 -1.70
CA TRP A 224 10.07 2.78 -2.42
C TRP A 224 10.67 1.65 -3.24
N LEU A 225 10.17 0.44 -3.01
CA LEU A 225 10.68 -0.76 -3.68
C LEU A 225 9.52 -1.39 -4.45
N ASP A 226 9.71 -1.52 -5.75
CA ASP A 226 8.88 -2.38 -6.59
C ASP A 226 9.52 -3.78 -6.60
N THR A 227 8.73 -4.81 -6.55
CA THR A 227 9.21 -6.20 -6.53
C THR A 227 8.94 -6.89 -7.87
N GLY A 228 9.10 -6.16 -8.98
CA GLY A 228 8.71 -6.57 -10.32
C GLY A 228 9.61 -7.60 -11.00
N THR A 229 10.85 -7.77 -10.53
CA THR A 229 11.86 -8.68 -11.08
C THR A 229 12.46 -9.55 -9.99
N HIS A 230 13.21 -10.61 -10.36
CA HIS A 230 13.91 -11.46 -9.39
C HIS A 230 14.92 -10.65 -8.57
N ASP A 231 15.65 -9.73 -9.21
CA ASP A 231 16.65 -8.88 -8.55
C ASP A 231 15.97 -7.92 -7.57
N SER A 232 14.93 -7.20 -7.98
CA SER A 232 14.22 -6.27 -7.10
C SER A 232 13.51 -6.98 -5.93
N LEU A 233 13.07 -8.22 -6.11
CA LEU A 233 12.52 -9.05 -5.04
C LEU A 233 13.59 -9.41 -3.99
N ALA A 234 14.79 -9.78 -4.43
CA ALA A 234 15.93 -10.10 -3.56
C ALA A 234 16.43 -8.84 -2.83
N GLU A 235 16.56 -7.72 -3.54
CA GLU A 235 16.96 -6.43 -2.99
C GLU A 235 15.98 -5.94 -1.92
N ALA A 236 14.67 -6.06 -2.15
CA ALA A 236 13.64 -5.71 -1.18
C ALA A 236 13.76 -6.54 0.11
N SER A 237 13.98 -7.85 -0.01
CA SER A 237 14.22 -8.73 1.14
C SER A 237 15.47 -8.35 1.92
N THR A 238 16.57 -8.06 1.22
CA THR A 238 17.84 -7.63 1.82
C THR A 238 17.70 -6.28 2.51
N PHE A 239 17.00 -5.32 1.89
CA PHE A 239 16.73 -4.00 2.46
C PHE A 239 15.99 -4.13 3.80
N VAL A 240 14.86 -4.86 3.81
CA VAL A 240 14.06 -5.08 5.03
C VAL A 240 14.90 -5.78 6.11
N GLU A 241 15.65 -6.83 5.76
CA GLU A 241 16.54 -7.54 6.68
C GLU A 241 17.53 -6.59 7.36
N VAL A 242 18.21 -5.77 6.59
CA VAL A 242 19.23 -4.83 7.12
C VAL A 242 18.60 -3.82 8.06
N ILE A 243 17.47 -3.23 7.69
CA ILE A 243 16.76 -2.25 8.54
C ILE A 243 16.31 -2.90 9.85
N GLU A 244 15.63 -4.04 9.79
CA GLU A 244 15.12 -4.73 10.97
C GLU A 244 16.24 -5.16 11.91
N LYS A 245 17.34 -5.72 11.40
CA LYS A 245 18.50 -6.11 12.20
C LYS A 245 19.21 -4.93 12.85
N ARG A 246 19.27 -3.78 12.19
CA ARG A 246 19.93 -2.58 12.71
C ARG A 246 19.11 -1.87 13.77
N GLN A 247 17.81 -1.75 13.55
CA GLN A 247 16.92 -1.01 14.46
C GLN A 247 16.34 -1.89 15.56
N GLY A 248 16.27 -3.21 15.36
CA GLY A 248 15.56 -4.11 16.26
C GLY A 248 14.05 -3.92 16.22
N LEU A 249 13.54 -3.23 15.20
CA LEU A 249 12.12 -2.97 14.95
C LEU A 249 11.71 -3.61 13.62
N LYS A 250 10.51 -4.19 13.58
CA LYS A 250 10.00 -4.80 12.35
C LYS A 250 9.30 -3.79 11.45
N VAL A 251 9.58 -3.87 10.16
CA VAL A 251 8.86 -3.15 9.12
C VAL A 251 7.55 -3.89 8.82
N ALA A 252 6.43 -3.16 8.70
CA ALA A 252 5.13 -3.74 8.35
C ALA A 252 4.65 -4.89 9.27
N CYS A 253 4.90 -4.78 10.57
CA CYS A 253 4.34 -5.68 11.57
C CYS A 253 2.88 -5.29 11.84
N LEU A 254 1.93 -5.98 11.21
CA LEU A 254 0.50 -5.61 11.27
C LEU A 254 -0.04 -5.65 12.69
N GLU A 255 0.30 -6.70 13.45
CA GLU A 255 -0.11 -6.88 14.84
C GLU A 255 0.46 -5.76 15.74
N GLY A 256 1.73 -5.40 15.50
CA GLY A 256 2.39 -4.30 16.21
C GLY A 256 1.73 -2.96 15.95
N ILE A 257 1.37 -2.68 14.68
CA ILE A 257 0.62 -1.47 14.30
C ILE A 257 -0.76 -1.47 14.95
N ALA A 258 -1.48 -2.59 14.90
CA ALA A 258 -2.80 -2.73 15.53
C ALA A 258 -2.76 -2.50 17.05
N TYR A 259 -1.77 -3.08 17.73
CA TYR A 259 -1.61 -2.92 19.17
C TYR A 259 -1.25 -1.48 19.56
N ARG A 260 -0.30 -0.85 18.86
CA ARG A 260 0.08 0.56 19.09
C ARG A 260 -1.07 1.53 18.85
N ASN A 261 -1.97 1.22 17.92
CA ASN A 261 -3.18 2.02 17.66
C ASN A 261 -4.35 1.66 18.61
N GLY A 262 -4.19 0.70 19.55
CA GLY A 262 -5.26 0.26 20.45
C GLY A 262 -6.39 -0.51 19.75
N TRP A 263 -6.14 -1.08 18.57
CA TRP A 263 -7.14 -1.83 17.81
C TRP A 263 -7.27 -3.29 18.26
N ILE A 264 -6.23 -3.83 18.89
CA ILE A 264 -6.23 -5.12 19.58
C ILE A 264 -5.72 -4.95 21.02
N SER A 265 -6.19 -5.81 21.93
CA SER A 265 -5.74 -5.80 23.32
C SER A 265 -4.40 -6.53 23.51
N GLU A 266 -3.78 -6.34 24.68
CA GLU A 266 -2.59 -7.10 25.07
C GLU A 266 -2.84 -8.61 25.09
N GLU A 267 -3.99 -9.04 25.62
CA GLU A 267 -4.38 -10.44 25.66
C GLU A 267 -4.43 -11.02 24.25
N ARG A 268 -5.07 -10.28 23.30
CA ARG A 268 -5.14 -10.71 21.91
C ARG A 268 -3.77 -10.79 21.26
N MET A 269 -2.92 -9.79 21.47
CA MET A 269 -1.54 -9.79 20.97
C MET A 269 -0.75 -11.01 21.47
N ARG A 270 -0.89 -11.38 22.77
CA ARG A 270 -0.25 -12.56 23.35
C ARG A 270 -0.81 -13.87 22.76
N GLU A 271 -2.11 -13.94 22.51
CA GLU A 271 -2.72 -15.11 21.85
C GLU A 271 -2.15 -15.31 20.44
N ILE A 272 -2.08 -14.23 19.65
CA ILE A 272 -1.51 -14.24 18.29
C ILE A 272 -0.03 -14.64 18.32
N ALA A 273 0.75 -14.14 19.26
CA ALA A 273 2.16 -14.46 19.39
C ALA A 273 2.42 -15.93 19.77
N LYS A 274 1.53 -16.56 20.56
CA LYS A 274 1.73 -17.87 21.15
C LYS A 274 2.18 -18.98 20.18
N PRO A 275 1.56 -19.18 19.00
CA PRO A 275 2.02 -20.20 18.05
C PRO A 275 3.37 -19.87 17.41
N MET A 276 3.83 -18.63 17.46
CA MET A 276 5.04 -18.10 16.82
C MET A 276 6.22 -17.89 17.77
N LEU A 277 6.11 -18.24 19.06
CA LEU A 277 7.16 -17.99 20.06
C LEU A 277 8.50 -18.70 19.79
N LYS A 278 8.51 -19.71 18.92
CA LYS A 278 9.73 -20.40 18.49
C LYS A 278 10.54 -19.61 17.45
N ASN A 279 9.98 -18.56 16.87
CA ASN A 279 10.64 -17.71 15.89
C ASN A 279 10.76 -16.24 16.36
N GLN A 280 11.60 -15.48 15.68
CA GLN A 280 11.87 -14.08 16.04
C GLN A 280 10.65 -13.16 15.88
N TYR A 281 9.72 -13.48 14.97
CA TYR A 281 8.52 -12.67 14.75
C TYR A 281 7.61 -12.70 15.97
N GLY A 282 7.27 -13.89 16.47
CA GLY A 282 6.43 -14.03 17.66
C GLY A 282 7.09 -13.47 18.93
N GLN A 283 8.41 -13.62 19.09
CA GLN A 283 9.16 -13.01 20.19
C GLN A 283 9.11 -11.47 20.12
N TYR A 284 9.18 -10.90 18.90
CA TYR A 284 9.05 -9.47 18.69
C TYR A 284 7.67 -8.94 19.10
N LEU A 285 6.59 -9.68 18.86
CA LEU A 285 5.26 -9.26 19.30
C LEU A 285 5.18 -9.06 20.82
N LEU A 286 5.82 -9.95 21.60
CA LEU A 286 5.90 -9.78 23.05
C LEU A 286 6.75 -8.55 23.44
N LYS A 287 7.87 -8.35 22.74
CA LYS A 287 8.74 -7.18 22.94
C LYS A 287 7.97 -5.87 22.72
N VAL A 288 7.11 -5.78 21.69
CA VAL A 288 6.28 -4.58 21.41
C VAL A 288 5.36 -4.26 22.59
N ILE A 289 4.83 -5.28 23.28
CA ILE A 289 3.98 -5.07 24.47
C ILE A 289 4.81 -4.42 25.59
N ASP A 290 6.00 -4.93 25.85
CA ASP A 290 6.86 -4.42 26.93
C ASP A 290 7.37 -3.01 26.61
N GLU A 291 7.81 -2.76 25.37
CA GLU A 291 8.22 -1.42 24.90
C GLU A 291 7.11 -0.38 25.05
N MET A 292 5.87 -0.71 24.64
CA MET A 292 4.76 0.22 24.75
C MET A 292 4.43 0.56 26.21
N LYS A 293 4.56 -0.39 27.13
CA LYS A 293 4.41 -0.13 28.58
C LYS A 293 5.50 0.81 29.10
N GLU A 294 6.74 0.62 28.67
CA GLU A 294 7.84 1.50 29.01
C GLU A 294 7.64 2.92 28.45
N GLU A 295 7.20 3.05 27.19
CA GLU A 295 6.89 4.32 26.55
C GLU A 295 5.79 5.09 27.30
N ILE A 296 4.71 4.41 27.71
CA ILE A 296 3.62 5.00 28.50
C ILE A 296 4.14 5.47 29.86
N ASN A 297 4.95 4.66 30.56
CA ASN A 297 5.47 4.98 31.89
C ASN A 297 6.51 6.11 31.86
N SER A 298 7.29 6.22 30.79
CA SER A 298 8.33 7.26 30.65
C SER A 298 7.83 8.56 29.98
N GLY A 299 6.66 8.51 29.35
CA GLY A 299 6.15 9.62 28.53
C GLY A 299 6.95 9.85 27.24
N THR A 300 7.76 8.87 26.81
CA THR A 300 8.60 8.94 25.61
C THR A 300 8.03 8.00 24.57
N PHE A 301 7.47 8.55 23.48
CA PHE A 301 6.94 7.74 22.39
C PHE A 301 7.96 7.64 21.25
N ARG A 302 8.21 6.42 20.76
CA ARG A 302 9.01 6.16 19.56
C ARG A 302 8.05 6.08 18.37
N GLU A 303 8.18 7.03 17.43
CA GLU A 303 7.40 7.04 16.18
C GLU A 303 7.83 5.90 15.21
#